data_c2aeb3f55faed114e95b956314de0abd
#
_entry.id   c2aeb3f55faed114e95b956314de0abd
#
_cell.length_a   1.000
_cell.length_b   1.000
_cell.length_c   1.000
_cell.angle_alpha   90.00
_cell.angle_beta   90.00
_cell.angle_gamma   90.00
#
_symmetry.space_group_name_H-M   'P 1'
#
loop_
_entity.id
_entity.type
_entity.pdbx_description
1 polymer ?
#
loop_
_entity_poly.entity_id
_entity_poly.type
_entity_poly.pdbx_seq_one_letter_code
_entity_poly.pdbx_strand_id
1 'polypeptide(L)'
;MKALVIGGTGPTGPHVVRGLVERGFRTTILHSGRHEPDGIPDAVEHLHTDAFDPEKVRGALEGRFFDVAIATYGRLRRNAELLSGRVGHFLSVGGFPVYRGYMNALACEPPGMPVPTREDGARVSDPSQDEKGYRVARTEERVFEAQPEATHLRYPWVYGPRQPAPREWSIVRRILDRRPQIILPDGGLSLSHAGYVENLAHAVLLAVDQPEKSKGRVYNCGDQEVLSLRQVVETIAKAMDDHPWEIVSMPWELAIPARPLVAQPWTTHRVVSLARIESELGYRDVVPPREALARTARWLAEHRPAPGGLEEWVLQDPFDYEAEDRLIESYRKAIRSVRLPEWKDGDAPGYGMAYSGPGGRPRSRASFE
;
A
#
# COMPACT_ATOMS: atom_id res chain seq x y z
N MET A 1 18.44 12.53 23.16
CA MET A 1 17.78 13.17 22.00
C MET A 1 16.27 13.18 22.22
N LYS A 2 15.56 14.16 21.64
CA LYS A 2 14.10 14.32 21.74
C LYS A 2 13.45 14.04 20.38
N ALA A 3 12.40 13.24 20.37
CA ALA A 3 11.63 12.96 19.16
C ALA A 3 10.16 13.38 19.31
N LEU A 4 9.58 13.92 18.24
CA LEU A 4 8.15 14.20 18.12
C LEU A 4 7.55 13.28 17.04
N VAL A 5 6.42 12.64 17.34
CA VAL A 5 5.67 11.88 16.35
C VAL A 5 4.25 12.46 16.25
N ILE A 6 3.91 13.05 15.11
CA ILE A 6 2.55 13.51 14.80
C ILE A 6 1.84 12.39 14.05
N GLY A 7 0.79 11.82 14.65
CA GLY A 7 0.10 10.63 14.12
C GLY A 7 0.67 9.30 14.64
N GLY A 8 1.35 9.30 15.79
CA GLY A 8 1.93 8.10 16.40
C GLY A 8 0.95 7.02 16.85
N THR A 9 -0.35 7.24 16.69
CA THR A 9 -1.44 6.28 17.02
C THR A 9 -2.03 5.59 15.78
N GLY A 10 -1.59 5.95 14.58
CA GLY A 10 -1.98 5.27 13.32
C GLY A 10 -1.32 3.89 13.17
N PRO A 11 -1.59 3.15 12.09
CA PRO A 11 -1.16 1.74 11.92
C PRO A 11 0.35 1.52 12.09
N THR A 12 1.19 2.39 11.53
CA THR A 12 2.66 2.33 11.65
C THR A 12 3.18 3.01 12.91
N GLY A 13 2.36 3.89 13.54
CA GLY A 13 2.76 4.76 14.64
C GLY A 13 3.35 4.04 15.84
N PRO A 14 2.68 3.04 16.43
CA PRO A 14 3.19 2.31 17.60
C PRO A 14 4.56 1.66 17.37
N HIS A 15 4.81 1.16 16.14
CA HIS A 15 6.09 0.56 15.77
C HIS A 15 7.20 1.64 15.66
N VAL A 16 6.89 2.79 15.08
CA VAL A 16 7.81 3.94 15.02
C VAL A 16 8.13 4.46 16.42
N VAL A 17 7.09 4.68 17.25
CA VAL A 17 7.25 5.19 18.61
C VAL A 17 8.10 4.26 19.47
N ARG A 18 7.81 2.95 19.45
CA ARG A 18 8.59 1.93 20.15
C ARG A 18 10.04 1.94 19.69
N GLY A 19 10.27 1.92 18.37
CA GLY A 19 11.61 1.94 17.80
C GLY A 19 12.41 3.20 18.15
N LEU A 20 11.77 4.36 18.34
CA LEU A 20 12.43 5.58 18.84
C LEU A 20 12.81 5.46 20.31
N VAL A 21 11.93 4.92 21.15
CA VAL A 21 12.21 4.69 22.59
C VAL A 21 13.38 3.70 22.74
N GLU A 22 13.40 2.60 21.98
CA GLU A 22 14.49 1.61 21.96
C GLU A 22 15.83 2.23 21.54
N ARG A 23 15.82 3.30 20.72
CA ARG A 23 16.99 4.10 20.34
C ARG A 23 17.38 5.16 21.36
N GLY A 24 16.72 5.20 22.53
CA GLY A 24 16.98 6.14 23.60
C GLY A 24 16.44 7.56 23.37
N PHE A 25 15.49 7.75 22.43
CA PHE A 25 14.83 9.04 22.29
C PHE A 25 13.80 9.26 23.40
N ARG A 26 13.81 10.46 23.95
CA ARG A 26 12.69 10.99 24.72
C ARG A 26 11.56 11.31 23.75
N THR A 27 10.59 10.43 23.66
CA THR A 27 9.58 10.48 22.61
C THR A 27 8.31 11.15 23.10
N THR A 28 7.81 12.10 22.33
CA THR A 28 6.54 12.78 22.51
C THR A 28 5.65 12.43 21.32
N ILE A 29 4.40 12.01 21.54
CA ILE A 29 3.41 11.83 20.48
C ILE A 29 2.34 12.92 20.56
N LEU A 30 1.96 13.45 19.38
CA LEU A 30 0.89 14.41 19.25
C LEU A 30 -0.28 13.76 18.51
N HIS A 31 -1.43 13.68 19.19
CA HIS A 31 -2.63 13.03 18.68
C HIS A 31 -3.90 13.58 19.33
N SER A 32 -5.07 13.21 18.79
CA SER A 32 -6.36 13.75 19.26
C SER A 32 -6.85 13.17 20.60
N GLY A 33 -6.21 12.12 21.12
CA GLY A 33 -6.69 11.36 22.28
C GLY A 33 -7.92 10.49 22.03
N ARG A 34 -8.43 10.44 20.79
CA ARG A 34 -9.61 9.61 20.45
C ARG A 34 -9.25 8.13 20.27
N HIS A 35 -8.00 7.83 20.06
CA HIS A 35 -7.46 6.50 19.85
C HIS A 35 -6.10 6.41 20.57
N GLU A 36 -6.05 5.55 21.57
CA GLU A 36 -4.81 5.18 22.25
C GLU A 36 -4.58 3.68 22.04
N PRO A 37 -3.73 3.32 21.07
CA PRO A 37 -3.47 1.91 20.82
C PRO A 37 -2.63 1.32 21.93
N ASP A 38 -2.92 0.07 22.31
CA ASP A 38 -2.05 -0.70 23.18
C ASP A 38 -0.63 -0.81 22.61
N GLY A 39 0.36 -0.89 23.48
CA GLY A 39 1.75 -1.08 23.09
C GLY A 39 2.54 0.20 22.80
N ILE A 40 2.02 1.38 23.13
CA ILE A 40 2.83 2.58 23.31
C ILE A 40 3.52 2.45 24.67
N PRO A 41 4.87 2.61 24.77
CA PRO A 41 5.57 2.54 26.05
C PRO A 41 5.13 3.66 27.02
N ASP A 42 5.00 3.36 28.31
CA ASP A 42 4.57 4.32 29.36
C ASP A 42 5.47 5.56 29.47
N ALA A 43 6.72 5.45 29.04
CA ALA A 43 7.68 6.54 29.07
C ALA A 43 7.44 7.62 27.99
N VAL A 44 6.47 7.42 27.10
CA VAL A 44 6.14 8.34 26.02
C VAL A 44 5.23 9.45 26.52
N GLU A 45 5.60 10.70 26.23
CA GLU A 45 4.76 11.86 26.54
C GLU A 45 3.62 11.97 25.52
N HIS A 46 2.38 12.12 25.97
CA HIS A 46 1.20 12.32 25.12
C HIS A 46 0.79 13.80 25.14
N LEU A 47 0.76 14.42 23.95
CA LEU A 47 0.18 15.74 23.72
C LEU A 47 -1.18 15.57 23.01
N HIS A 48 -2.25 15.67 23.80
CA HIS A 48 -3.60 15.56 23.28
C HIS A 48 -4.01 16.89 22.62
N THR A 49 -4.00 16.93 21.30
CA THR A 49 -4.43 18.08 20.51
C THR A 49 -4.90 17.66 19.11
N ASP A 50 -5.69 18.51 18.48
CA ASP A 50 -6.15 18.28 17.10
C ASP A 50 -5.02 18.62 16.11
N ALA A 51 -4.41 17.59 15.50
CA ALA A 51 -3.38 17.75 14.49
C ALA A 51 -3.85 18.48 13.21
N PHE A 52 -5.17 18.67 13.02
CA PHE A 52 -5.74 19.45 11.92
C PHE A 52 -5.95 20.93 12.24
N ASP A 53 -5.79 21.34 13.50
CA ASP A 53 -5.88 22.71 13.94
C ASP A 53 -4.47 23.29 14.18
N PRO A 54 -3.97 24.16 13.26
CA PRO A 54 -2.60 24.68 13.35
C PRO A 54 -2.33 25.50 14.62
N GLU A 55 -3.32 26.21 15.14
CA GLU A 55 -3.13 27.07 16.33
C GLU A 55 -3.01 26.20 17.59
N LYS A 56 -3.80 25.14 17.69
CA LYS A 56 -3.67 24.18 18.79
C LYS A 56 -2.33 23.44 18.75
N VAL A 57 -1.88 23.03 17.54
CA VAL A 57 -0.55 22.43 17.37
C VAL A 57 0.54 23.42 17.76
N ARG A 58 0.44 24.68 17.33
CA ARG A 58 1.39 25.74 17.69
C ARG A 58 1.51 25.90 19.22
N GLY A 59 0.38 26.00 19.90
CA GLY A 59 0.35 26.15 21.38
C GLY A 59 0.93 24.93 22.10
N ALA A 60 0.59 23.71 21.64
CA ALA A 60 1.12 22.48 22.23
C ALA A 60 2.65 22.32 22.06
N LEU A 61 3.22 22.93 21.01
CA LEU A 61 4.66 22.86 20.69
C LEU A 61 5.42 24.15 21.06
N GLU A 62 4.79 25.10 21.74
CA GLU A 62 5.44 26.36 22.13
C GLU A 62 6.66 26.13 23.04
N GLY A 63 7.77 26.78 22.72
CA GLY A 63 9.04 26.65 23.46
C GLY A 63 9.73 25.29 23.35
N ARG A 64 9.19 24.36 22.55
CA ARG A 64 9.77 23.02 22.36
C ARG A 64 10.68 22.96 21.13
N PHE A 65 11.78 22.24 21.27
CA PHE A 65 12.69 21.87 20.20
C PHE A 65 12.87 20.34 20.21
N PHE A 66 12.97 19.75 19.03
CA PHE A 66 13.17 18.30 18.85
C PHE A 66 14.36 18.02 17.94
N ASP A 67 15.12 16.99 18.25
CA ASP A 67 16.20 16.52 17.37
C ASP A 67 15.61 15.89 16.09
N VAL A 68 14.48 15.17 16.23
CA VAL A 68 13.76 14.53 15.14
C VAL A 68 12.26 14.78 15.30
N ALA A 69 11.58 15.11 14.20
CA ALA A 69 10.11 15.09 14.12
C ALA A 69 9.62 14.26 12.95
N ILE A 70 8.68 13.37 13.21
CA ILE A 70 8.06 12.47 12.22
C ILE A 70 6.59 12.84 12.10
N ALA A 71 6.15 13.23 10.91
CA ALA A 71 4.76 13.57 10.63
C ALA A 71 4.16 12.58 9.62
N THR A 72 3.31 11.67 10.13
CA THR A 72 2.63 10.65 9.32
C THR A 72 1.18 11.00 9.04
N TYR A 73 0.63 12.02 9.70
CA TYR A 73 -0.77 12.38 9.68
C TYR A 73 -0.98 13.88 9.95
N GLY A 74 -2.21 14.34 9.79
CA GLY A 74 -2.60 15.72 10.00
C GLY A 74 -2.36 16.60 8.77
N ARG A 75 -2.33 17.92 8.99
CA ARG A 75 -2.06 18.90 7.93
C ARG A 75 -0.55 19.02 7.69
N LEU A 76 0.03 18.06 7.01
CA LEU A 76 1.46 17.89 6.83
C LEU A 76 2.17 19.17 6.37
N ARG A 77 1.57 19.96 5.45
CA ARG A 77 2.11 21.25 5.01
C ARG A 77 2.28 22.22 6.18
N ARG A 78 1.24 22.35 7.01
CA ARG A 78 1.23 23.23 8.17
C ARG A 78 2.17 22.74 9.27
N ASN A 79 2.23 21.44 9.48
CA ASN A 79 3.16 20.86 10.44
C ASN A 79 4.62 21.12 10.05
N ALA A 80 4.95 21.01 8.75
CA ALA A 80 6.27 21.35 8.24
C ALA A 80 6.62 22.83 8.47
N GLU A 81 5.69 23.76 8.17
CA GLU A 81 5.85 25.19 8.41
C GLU A 81 6.02 25.50 9.91
N LEU A 82 5.18 24.94 10.79
CA LEU A 82 5.22 25.18 12.25
C LEU A 82 6.49 24.66 12.90
N LEU A 83 7.06 23.58 12.38
CA LEU A 83 8.28 22.97 12.89
C LEU A 83 9.56 23.53 12.27
N SER A 84 9.46 24.46 11.30
CA SER A 84 10.64 25.11 10.73
C SER A 84 11.43 25.88 11.80
N GLY A 85 12.75 25.61 11.86
CA GLY A 85 13.62 26.14 12.89
C GLY A 85 13.46 25.55 14.30
N ARG A 86 12.58 24.54 14.46
CA ARG A 86 12.33 23.86 15.76
C ARG A 86 12.68 22.39 15.76
N VAL A 87 13.17 21.87 14.65
CA VAL A 87 13.52 20.46 14.50
C VAL A 87 14.86 20.32 13.78
N GLY A 88 15.71 19.39 14.27
CA GLY A 88 16.99 19.09 13.65
C GLY A 88 16.88 18.23 12.38
N HIS A 89 15.89 17.32 12.33
CA HIS A 89 15.57 16.50 11.16
C HIS A 89 14.07 16.25 11.09
N PHE A 90 13.43 16.69 10.01
CA PHE A 90 12.01 16.50 9.76
C PHE A 90 11.79 15.33 8.79
N LEU A 91 11.03 14.32 9.22
CA LEU A 91 10.59 13.23 8.38
C LEU A 91 9.08 13.33 8.13
N SER A 92 8.68 13.12 6.90
CA SER A 92 7.27 13.19 6.50
C SER A 92 6.87 11.97 5.69
N VAL A 93 5.62 11.55 5.84
CA VAL A 93 5.04 10.44 5.08
C VAL A 93 4.03 10.98 4.09
N GLY A 94 4.28 10.72 2.81
CA GLY A 94 3.34 10.93 1.71
C GLY A 94 2.87 9.59 1.14
N GLY A 95 2.61 9.55 -0.17
CA GLY A 95 2.12 8.31 -0.77
C GLY A 95 2.29 8.23 -2.29
N PHE A 96 2.20 7.02 -2.82
CA PHE A 96 2.30 6.72 -4.24
C PHE A 96 1.27 7.41 -5.15
N PRO A 97 0.11 7.90 -4.64
CA PRO A 97 -0.74 8.76 -5.46
C PRO A 97 -0.05 9.98 -6.07
N VAL A 98 1.15 10.36 -5.60
CA VAL A 98 1.99 11.37 -6.23
C VAL A 98 2.32 11.06 -7.69
N TYR A 99 2.42 9.78 -8.05
CA TYR A 99 2.81 9.36 -9.40
C TYR A 99 1.64 9.44 -10.38
N ARG A 100 1.92 10.05 -11.54
CA ARG A 100 0.97 10.08 -12.65
C ARG A 100 0.66 8.65 -13.11
N GLY A 101 -0.62 8.35 -13.29
CA GLY A 101 -1.10 7.01 -13.65
C GLY A 101 -1.35 6.07 -12.47
N TYR A 102 -0.97 6.45 -11.24
CA TYR A 102 -1.21 5.60 -10.06
C TYR A 102 -2.69 5.52 -9.69
N MET A 103 -3.38 6.67 -9.53
CA MET A 103 -4.82 6.69 -9.20
C MET A 103 -5.69 6.72 -10.46
N ASN A 104 -5.24 7.35 -11.53
CA ASN A 104 -5.92 7.40 -12.81
C ASN A 104 -4.99 6.91 -13.92
N ALA A 105 -5.17 5.66 -14.34
CA ALA A 105 -4.36 5.05 -15.38
C ALA A 105 -4.39 5.82 -16.71
N LEU A 106 -5.54 6.46 -17.02
CA LEU A 106 -5.73 7.24 -18.26
C LEU A 106 -4.97 8.56 -18.27
N ALA A 107 -4.36 8.97 -17.16
CA ALA A 107 -3.43 10.10 -17.15
C ALA A 107 -2.10 9.80 -17.87
N CYS A 108 -1.90 8.55 -18.30
CA CYS A 108 -0.74 8.10 -19.07
C CYS A 108 -1.18 7.58 -20.44
N GLU A 109 -0.26 7.63 -21.41
CA GLU A 109 -0.45 7.02 -22.73
C GLU A 109 0.81 6.22 -23.10
N PRO A 110 0.68 4.90 -23.27
CA PRO A 110 -0.54 4.09 -23.02
C PRO A 110 -0.97 4.14 -21.54
N PRO A 111 -2.22 3.72 -21.23
CA PRO A 111 -2.75 3.75 -19.86
C PRO A 111 -1.92 2.96 -18.86
N GLY A 112 -1.73 3.53 -17.67
CA GLY A 112 -0.96 2.95 -16.58
C GLY A 112 0.39 3.65 -16.37
N MET A 113 0.89 3.59 -15.13
CA MET A 113 2.21 4.13 -14.82
C MET A 113 3.32 3.19 -15.31
N PRO A 114 4.50 3.70 -15.69
CA PRO A 114 5.68 2.86 -15.94
C PRO A 114 6.06 2.05 -14.69
N VAL A 115 6.39 0.77 -14.85
CA VAL A 115 6.76 -0.08 -13.73
C VAL A 115 8.12 -0.78 -13.97
N PRO A 116 8.99 -0.82 -12.95
CA PRO A 116 8.88 -0.18 -11.65
C PRO A 116 9.16 1.33 -11.70
N THR A 117 8.31 2.14 -11.06
CA THR A 117 8.49 3.61 -11.05
C THR A 117 9.48 4.03 -9.97
N ARG A 118 10.47 4.83 -10.35
CA ARG A 118 11.48 5.39 -9.45
C ARG A 118 10.99 6.70 -8.81
N GLU A 119 11.71 7.21 -7.80
CA GLU A 119 11.37 8.45 -7.09
C GLU A 119 11.38 9.69 -7.98
N ASP A 120 12.15 9.66 -9.07
CA ASP A 120 12.21 10.69 -10.11
C ASP A 120 11.14 10.51 -11.21
N GLY A 121 10.27 9.51 -11.10
CA GLY A 121 9.16 9.27 -12.02
C GLY A 121 8.17 10.43 -12.11
N ALA A 122 7.45 10.51 -13.24
CA ALA A 122 6.50 11.59 -13.50
C ALA A 122 5.45 11.69 -12.39
N ARG A 123 5.32 12.91 -11.81
CA ARG A 123 4.33 13.21 -10.77
C ARG A 123 3.08 13.85 -11.38
N VAL A 124 1.98 13.78 -10.66
CA VAL A 124 0.75 14.48 -11.05
C VAL A 124 0.97 15.98 -10.92
N SER A 125 0.80 16.69 -12.03
CA SER A 125 0.97 18.16 -12.12
C SER A 125 -0.34 18.92 -12.43
N ASP A 126 -1.37 18.19 -12.82
CA ASP A 126 -2.66 18.74 -13.21
C ASP A 126 -3.81 18.10 -12.39
N PRO A 127 -4.56 18.89 -11.60
CA PRO A 127 -5.66 18.38 -10.79
C PRO A 127 -6.81 17.81 -11.64
N SER A 128 -6.96 18.23 -12.91
CA SER A 128 -7.99 17.71 -13.80
C SER A 128 -7.77 16.25 -14.18
N GLN A 129 -6.52 15.79 -14.17
CA GLN A 129 -6.15 14.40 -14.44
C GLN A 129 -6.31 13.51 -13.22
N ASP A 130 -5.94 14.02 -12.04
CA ASP A 130 -6.00 13.29 -10.76
C ASP A 130 -5.91 14.29 -9.60
N GLU A 131 -7.06 14.68 -9.06
CA GLU A 131 -7.14 15.65 -7.97
C GLU A 131 -6.41 15.16 -6.70
N LYS A 132 -6.56 13.87 -6.35
CA LYS A 132 -5.91 13.29 -5.17
C LYS A 132 -4.40 13.27 -5.33
N GLY A 133 -3.91 12.78 -6.47
CA GLY A 133 -2.49 12.74 -6.79
C GLY A 133 -1.87 14.14 -6.80
N TYR A 134 -2.55 15.11 -7.39
CA TYR A 134 -2.12 16.52 -7.40
C TYR A 134 -1.98 17.07 -5.97
N ARG A 135 -2.96 16.83 -5.09
CA ARG A 135 -2.88 17.26 -3.68
C ARG A 135 -1.69 16.63 -2.94
N VAL A 136 -1.37 15.37 -3.22
CA VAL A 136 -0.22 14.67 -2.64
C VAL A 136 1.08 15.30 -3.16
N ALA A 137 1.21 15.51 -4.47
CA ALA A 137 2.38 16.16 -5.08
C ALA A 137 2.64 17.56 -4.51
N ARG A 138 1.59 18.40 -4.44
CA ARG A 138 1.67 19.74 -3.85
C ARG A 138 2.01 19.71 -2.35
N THR A 139 1.63 18.64 -1.64
CA THR A 139 2.00 18.51 -0.23
C THR A 139 3.48 18.21 -0.07
N GLU A 140 4.03 17.31 -0.87
CA GLU A 140 5.46 17.00 -0.90
C GLU A 140 6.29 18.26 -1.21
N GLU A 141 5.91 19.03 -2.24
CA GLU A 141 6.58 20.29 -2.59
C GLU A 141 6.60 21.26 -1.41
N ARG A 142 5.46 21.50 -0.78
CA ARG A 142 5.35 22.40 0.38
C ARG A 142 6.15 21.93 1.59
N VAL A 143 6.29 20.62 1.79
CA VAL A 143 7.17 20.08 2.83
C VAL A 143 8.62 20.50 2.58
N PHE A 144 9.14 20.33 1.36
CA PHE A 144 10.52 20.71 1.03
C PHE A 144 10.73 22.23 0.99
N GLU A 145 9.71 23.03 0.62
CA GLU A 145 9.79 24.48 0.74
C GLU A 145 9.99 24.95 2.20
N ALA A 146 9.28 24.32 3.15
CA ALA A 146 9.36 24.66 4.58
C ALA A 146 10.55 23.99 5.30
N GLN A 147 10.96 22.82 4.85
CA GLN A 147 11.99 21.96 5.42
C GLN A 147 12.88 21.41 4.29
N PRO A 148 13.84 22.19 3.76
CA PRO A 148 14.66 21.76 2.61
C PRO A 148 15.44 20.47 2.84
N GLU A 149 15.83 20.19 4.09
CA GLU A 149 16.53 18.95 4.48
C GLU A 149 15.57 17.84 4.95
N ALA A 150 14.26 17.94 4.69
CA ALA A 150 13.33 16.89 5.08
C ALA A 150 13.66 15.56 4.41
N THR A 151 13.34 14.46 5.09
CA THR A 151 13.21 13.15 4.45
C THR A 151 11.73 12.90 4.18
N HIS A 152 11.38 12.59 2.93
CA HIS A 152 10.00 12.27 2.55
C HIS A 152 9.87 10.82 2.13
N LEU A 153 9.02 10.06 2.84
CA LEU A 153 8.78 8.66 2.57
C LEU A 153 7.44 8.50 1.86
N ARG A 154 7.45 7.99 0.64
CA ARG A 154 6.24 7.69 -0.13
C ARG A 154 5.76 6.30 0.22
N TYR A 155 4.63 6.19 0.90
CA TYR A 155 4.02 4.93 1.29
C TYR A 155 3.12 4.38 0.19
N PRO A 156 3.06 3.05 0.05
CA PRO A 156 2.06 2.34 -0.75
C PRO A 156 0.72 2.26 -0.03
N TRP A 157 -0.13 1.33 -0.47
CA TRP A 157 -1.21 0.83 0.38
C TRP A 157 -0.62 0.14 1.61
N VAL A 158 -1.00 0.64 2.78
CA VAL A 158 -0.56 0.09 4.07
C VAL A 158 -1.48 -1.05 4.46
N TYR A 159 -0.95 -2.17 4.92
CA TYR A 159 -1.71 -3.27 5.50
C TYR A 159 -1.09 -3.75 6.81
N GLY A 160 -1.89 -4.47 7.59
CA GLY A 160 -1.49 -4.96 8.90
C GLY A 160 -2.52 -4.63 9.98
N PRO A 161 -2.24 -5.01 11.23
CA PRO A 161 -3.11 -4.71 12.37
C PRO A 161 -3.45 -3.22 12.48
N ARG A 162 -4.69 -2.94 12.89
CA ARG A 162 -5.20 -1.57 13.14
C ARG A 162 -5.29 -0.68 11.89
N GLN A 163 -5.24 -1.26 10.69
CA GLN A 163 -5.48 -0.49 9.46
C GLN A 163 -6.98 -0.09 9.41
N PRO A 164 -7.31 1.22 9.32
CA PRO A 164 -8.70 1.68 9.34
C PRO A 164 -9.48 1.36 8.06
N ALA A 165 -8.80 0.97 6.98
CA ALA A 165 -9.42 0.52 5.74
C ALA A 165 -8.78 -0.82 5.32
N PRO A 166 -9.06 -1.92 6.05
CA PRO A 166 -8.40 -3.21 5.87
C PRO A 166 -8.97 -3.94 4.64
N ARG A 167 -8.34 -3.78 3.46
CA ARG A 167 -8.79 -4.47 2.24
C ARG A 167 -8.80 -5.99 2.39
N GLU A 168 -7.88 -6.52 3.15
CA GLU A 168 -7.75 -7.93 3.48
C GLU A 168 -9.02 -8.47 4.14
N TRP A 169 -9.81 -7.60 4.78
CA TRP A 169 -11.09 -7.97 5.37
C TRP A 169 -12.10 -8.47 4.33
N SER A 170 -12.11 -7.90 3.14
CA SER A 170 -12.97 -8.39 2.05
C SER A 170 -12.68 -9.86 1.68
N ILE A 171 -11.44 -10.32 1.90
CA ILE A 171 -11.04 -11.72 1.71
C ILE A 171 -11.35 -12.52 2.96
N VAL A 172 -10.88 -12.07 4.11
CA VAL A 172 -11.04 -12.75 5.41
C VAL A 172 -12.51 -13.00 5.75
N ARG A 173 -13.37 -12.00 5.56
CA ARG A 173 -14.81 -12.14 5.81
C ARG A 173 -15.43 -13.22 4.94
N ARG A 174 -15.12 -13.26 3.63
CA ARG A 174 -15.63 -14.32 2.75
C ARG A 174 -15.18 -15.71 3.17
N ILE A 175 -13.96 -15.85 3.70
CA ILE A 175 -13.48 -17.12 4.26
C ILE A 175 -14.27 -17.49 5.53
N LEU A 176 -14.45 -16.56 6.46
CA LEU A 176 -15.21 -16.78 7.69
C LEU A 176 -16.68 -17.13 7.41
N ASP A 177 -17.26 -16.53 6.37
CA ASP A 177 -18.62 -16.80 5.88
C ASP A 177 -18.66 -18.06 5.00
N ARG A 178 -17.54 -18.80 4.88
CA ARG A 178 -17.41 -20.05 4.13
C ARG A 178 -17.84 -19.95 2.68
N ARG A 179 -17.52 -18.83 2.02
CA ARG A 179 -17.81 -18.68 0.60
C ARG A 179 -17.00 -19.68 -0.22
N PRO A 180 -17.63 -20.46 -1.14
CA PRO A 180 -16.92 -21.43 -1.97
C PRO A 180 -16.19 -20.79 -3.14
N GLN A 181 -16.41 -19.51 -3.40
CA GLN A 181 -15.90 -18.80 -4.56
C GLN A 181 -15.53 -17.36 -4.22
N ILE A 182 -14.52 -16.83 -4.94
CA ILE A 182 -14.16 -15.41 -4.93
C ILE A 182 -13.98 -14.91 -6.36
N ILE A 183 -14.56 -13.74 -6.68
CA ILE A 183 -14.39 -13.09 -7.97
C ILE A 183 -13.11 -12.27 -7.95
N LEU A 184 -12.25 -12.44 -8.96
CA LEU A 184 -11.06 -11.61 -9.16
C LEU A 184 -11.06 -11.01 -10.57
N PRO A 185 -10.74 -9.71 -10.71
CA PRO A 185 -10.64 -9.09 -12.03
C PRO A 185 -9.41 -9.65 -12.76
N ASP A 186 -9.60 -10.02 -14.02
CA ASP A 186 -8.53 -10.48 -14.91
C ASP A 186 -7.62 -11.54 -14.27
N GLY A 187 -8.23 -12.49 -13.56
CA GLY A 187 -7.54 -13.56 -12.84
C GLY A 187 -6.75 -13.12 -11.62
N GLY A 188 -6.84 -11.86 -11.21
CA GLY A 188 -6.07 -11.31 -10.11
C GLY A 188 -4.57 -11.15 -10.41
N LEU A 189 -4.20 -11.00 -11.69
CA LEU A 189 -2.80 -10.97 -12.12
C LEU A 189 -2.13 -9.59 -12.00
N SER A 190 -2.89 -8.55 -11.67
CA SER A 190 -2.33 -7.22 -11.45
C SER A 190 -1.40 -7.19 -10.23
N LEU A 191 -0.28 -6.51 -10.38
CA LEU A 191 0.70 -6.25 -9.32
C LEU A 191 0.45 -4.86 -8.71
N SER A 192 0.33 -4.81 -7.40
CA SER A 192 0.22 -3.54 -6.68
C SER A 192 1.09 -3.56 -5.44
N HIS A 193 2.04 -2.64 -5.37
CA HIS A 193 2.90 -2.50 -4.21
C HIS A 193 2.06 -2.21 -2.97
N ALA A 194 2.33 -2.96 -1.92
CA ALA A 194 1.80 -2.76 -0.57
C ALA A 194 2.94 -2.62 0.42
N GLY A 195 2.65 -2.25 1.67
CA GLY A 195 3.64 -2.18 2.72
C GLY A 195 3.07 -2.59 4.06
N TYR A 196 3.70 -3.56 4.68
CA TYR A 196 3.33 -4.01 6.02
C TYR A 196 3.72 -2.96 7.07
N VAL A 197 2.88 -2.78 8.08
CA VAL A 197 3.06 -1.74 9.10
C VAL A 197 4.42 -1.74 9.76
N GLU A 198 5.00 -2.91 10.08
CA GLU A 198 6.32 -3.02 10.70
C GLU A 198 7.44 -2.71 9.70
N ASN A 199 7.34 -3.16 8.46
CA ASN A 199 8.30 -2.89 7.39
C ASN A 199 8.38 -1.39 7.09
N LEU A 200 7.21 -0.73 7.00
CA LEU A 200 7.14 0.72 6.79
C LEU A 200 7.68 1.51 7.97
N ALA A 201 7.41 1.09 9.20
CA ALA A 201 7.99 1.69 10.39
C ALA A 201 9.52 1.54 10.41
N HIS A 202 10.03 0.35 10.01
CA HIS A 202 11.47 0.12 9.88
C HIS A 202 12.11 1.06 8.86
N ALA A 203 11.46 1.32 7.72
CA ALA A 203 11.95 2.29 6.74
C ALA A 203 12.10 3.72 7.33
N VAL A 204 11.13 4.16 8.15
CA VAL A 204 11.21 5.44 8.87
C VAL A 204 12.40 5.45 9.82
N LEU A 205 12.56 4.39 10.62
CA LEU A 205 13.62 4.30 11.63
C LEU A 205 15.01 4.25 11.00
N LEU A 206 15.19 3.58 9.85
CA LEU A 206 16.44 3.62 9.10
C LEU A 206 16.81 5.02 8.64
N ALA A 207 15.81 5.83 8.24
CA ALA A 207 16.04 7.22 7.86
C ALA A 207 16.40 8.10 9.06
N VAL A 208 15.86 7.80 10.25
CA VAL A 208 16.25 8.44 11.52
C VAL A 208 17.68 8.08 11.92
N ASP A 209 18.08 6.82 11.74
CA ASP A 209 19.41 6.31 12.10
C ASP A 209 20.53 6.86 11.21
N GLN A 210 20.20 7.28 9.97
CA GLN A 210 21.18 7.69 8.95
C GLN A 210 20.87 9.10 8.39
N PRO A 211 20.82 10.15 9.24
CA PRO A 211 20.40 11.49 8.80
C PRO A 211 21.29 12.08 7.71
N GLU A 212 22.60 11.80 7.68
CA GLU A 212 23.53 12.25 6.63
C GLU A 212 23.20 11.73 5.24
N LYS A 213 22.53 10.58 5.15
CA LYS A 213 22.11 9.99 3.87
C LYS A 213 20.68 10.35 3.51
N SER A 214 19.81 10.48 4.53
CA SER A 214 18.36 10.62 4.33
C SER A 214 17.89 12.06 4.21
N LYS A 215 18.62 13.05 4.76
CA LYS A 215 18.26 14.46 4.64
C LYS A 215 18.18 14.93 3.19
N GLY A 216 17.14 15.69 2.86
CA GLY A 216 16.88 16.20 1.52
C GLY A 216 16.46 15.12 0.52
N ARG A 217 16.09 13.93 0.98
CA ARG A 217 15.78 12.77 0.11
C ARG A 217 14.31 12.39 0.12
N VAL A 218 13.91 11.81 -1.01
CA VAL A 218 12.62 11.14 -1.16
C VAL A 218 12.90 9.64 -1.35
N TYR A 219 12.16 8.81 -0.64
CA TYR A 219 12.23 7.35 -0.74
C TYR A 219 10.88 6.73 -1.02
N ASN A 220 10.82 5.85 -2.00
CA ASN A 220 9.73 4.89 -2.11
C ASN A 220 9.89 3.84 -1.00
N CYS A 221 8.80 3.52 -0.32
CA CYS A 221 8.75 2.51 0.72
C CYS A 221 7.72 1.44 0.36
N GLY A 222 7.92 0.21 0.82
CA GLY A 222 7.02 -0.89 0.57
C GLY A 222 7.70 -2.21 0.83
N ASP A 223 6.94 -3.30 0.71
CA ASP A 223 7.48 -4.63 0.83
C ASP A 223 8.35 -5.00 -0.38
N GLN A 224 9.43 -5.76 -0.16
CA GLN A 224 10.35 -6.14 -1.24
C GLN A 224 9.72 -7.14 -2.22
N GLU A 225 8.91 -8.09 -1.74
CA GLU A 225 8.15 -8.99 -2.59
C GLU A 225 6.81 -8.35 -2.98
N VAL A 226 6.60 -8.09 -4.26
CA VAL A 226 5.33 -7.56 -4.78
C VAL A 226 4.46 -8.73 -5.23
N LEU A 227 3.35 -8.93 -4.54
CA LEU A 227 2.41 -10.00 -4.82
C LEU A 227 1.31 -9.53 -5.80
N SER A 228 0.88 -10.43 -6.68
CA SER A 228 -0.36 -10.24 -7.42
C SER A 228 -1.57 -10.35 -6.48
N LEU A 229 -2.70 -9.77 -6.86
CA LEU A 229 -3.93 -9.90 -6.07
C LEU A 229 -4.30 -11.36 -5.83
N ARG A 230 -4.11 -12.23 -6.83
CA ARG A 230 -4.32 -13.68 -6.70
C ARG A 230 -3.41 -14.27 -5.62
N GLN A 231 -2.12 -13.94 -5.63
CA GLN A 231 -1.17 -14.42 -4.61
C GLN A 231 -1.53 -13.92 -3.20
N VAL A 232 -2.03 -12.68 -3.07
CA VAL A 232 -2.54 -12.15 -1.80
C VAL A 232 -3.71 -13.00 -1.30
N VAL A 233 -4.71 -13.25 -2.17
CA VAL A 233 -5.90 -14.04 -1.85
C VAL A 233 -5.53 -15.47 -1.46
N GLU A 234 -4.68 -16.14 -2.23
CA GLU A 234 -4.24 -17.52 -1.96
C GLU A 234 -3.38 -17.60 -0.68
N THR A 235 -2.54 -16.58 -0.40
CA THR A 235 -1.74 -16.52 0.83
C THR A 235 -2.63 -16.39 2.07
N ILE A 236 -3.65 -15.54 2.01
CA ILE A 236 -4.62 -15.38 3.10
C ILE A 236 -5.43 -16.66 3.30
N ALA A 237 -5.94 -17.27 2.22
CA ALA A 237 -6.69 -18.52 2.29
C ALA A 237 -5.86 -19.64 2.94
N LYS A 238 -4.60 -19.79 2.56
CA LYS A 238 -3.67 -20.75 3.15
C LYS A 238 -3.43 -20.49 4.64
N ALA A 239 -3.36 -19.22 5.05
CA ALA A 239 -3.16 -18.85 6.46
C ALA A 239 -4.41 -19.06 7.33
N MET A 240 -5.57 -19.25 6.70
CA MET A 240 -6.88 -19.46 7.32
C MET A 240 -7.40 -20.89 7.01
N ASP A 241 -6.70 -21.88 7.56
CA ASP A 241 -7.03 -23.31 7.48
C ASP A 241 -7.12 -23.86 6.04
N ASP A 242 -6.31 -23.28 5.13
CA ASP A 242 -6.24 -23.66 3.72
C ASP A 242 -7.62 -23.65 3.05
N HIS A 243 -8.36 -22.57 3.23
CA HIS A 243 -9.75 -22.43 2.78
C HIS A 243 -9.90 -22.77 1.29
N PRO A 244 -10.66 -23.81 0.94
CA PRO A 244 -10.78 -24.27 -0.43
C PRO A 244 -11.84 -23.46 -1.17
N TRP A 245 -11.43 -22.53 -1.99
CA TRP A 245 -12.35 -21.81 -2.88
C TRP A 245 -11.91 -21.80 -4.33
N GLU A 246 -12.90 -21.62 -5.21
CA GLU A 246 -12.66 -21.39 -6.62
C GLU A 246 -12.47 -19.90 -6.88
N ILE A 247 -11.40 -19.55 -7.57
CA ILE A 247 -11.19 -18.19 -8.10
C ILE A 247 -11.93 -18.05 -9.42
N VAL A 248 -12.95 -17.20 -9.44
CA VAL A 248 -13.71 -16.89 -10.66
C VAL A 248 -13.07 -15.67 -11.32
N SER A 249 -12.35 -15.89 -12.40
CA SER A 249 -11.76 -14.80 -13.21
C SER A 249 -12.83 -14.16 -14.08
N MET A 250 -12.99 -12.85 -13.95
CA MET A 250 -13.88 -12.03 -14.79
C MET A 250 -13.14 -10.82 -15.35
N PRO A 251 -13.51 -10.32 -16.54
CA PRO A 251 -13.06 -9.00 -16.98
C PRO A 251 -13.36 -7.94 -15.93
N TRP A 252 -12.48 -6.93 -15.81
CA TRP A 252 -12.62 -5.86 -14.82
C TRP A 252 -14.03 -5.26 -14.79
N GLU A 253 -14.64 -5.04 -15.96
CA GLU A 253 -15.94 -4.39 -16.12
C GLU A 253 -17.06 -5.17 -15.39
N LEU A 254 -16.93 -6.49 -15.32
CA LEU A 254 -17.90 -7.40 -14.70
C LEU A 254 -17.53 -7.74 -13.25
N ALA A 255 -16.26 -7.65 -12.87
CA ALA A 255 -15.75 -8.03 -11.56
C ALA A 255 -16.08 -6.97 -10.47
N ILE A 256 -17.32 -6.48 -10.45
CA ILE A 256 -17.76 -5.41 -9.53
C ILE A 256 -17.52 -5.78 -8.05
N PRO A 257 -17.82 -7.01 -7.58
CA PRO A 257 -17.60 -7.39 -6.19
C PRO A 257 -16.11 -7.40 -5.76
N ALA A 258 -15.18 -7.42 -6.72
CA ALA A 258 -13.76 -7.40 -6.44
C ALA A 258 -13.15 -5.98 -6.41
N ARG A 259 -13.91 -4.95 -6.72
CA ARG A 259 -13.42 -3.55 -6.73
C ARG A 259 -12.84 -3.09 -5.39
N PRO A 260 -13.38 -3.46 -4.22
CA PRO A 260 -12.76 -3.16 -2.93
C PRO A 260 -11.32 -3.66 -2.81
N LEU A 261 -10.99 -4.79 -3.44
CA LEU A 261 -9.66 -5.39 -3.39
C LEU A 261 -8.60 -4.62 -4.20
N VAL A 262 -9.00 -3.91 -5.25
CA VAL A 262 -8.09 -3.20 -6.16
C VAL A 262 -8.13 -1.68 -6.02
N ALA A 263 -9.19 -1.12 -5.43
CA ALA A 263 -9.42 0.31 -5.16
C ALA A 263 -9.20 1.24 -6.38
N GLN A 264 -9.30 0.70 -7.59
CA GLN A 264 -9.17 1.47 -8.84
C GLN A 264 -10.02 0.86 -9.95
N PRO A 265 -10.50 1.71 -10.89
CA PRO A 265 -11.37 1.27 -11.98
C PRO A 265 -10.63 0.61 -13.16
N TRP A 266 -9.34 0.27 -13.03
CA TRP A 266 -8.53 -0.28 -14.12
C TRP A 266 -7.58 -1.35 -13.61
N THR A 267 -7.45 -2.44 -14.35
CA THR A 267 -6.45 -3.48 -14.10
C THR A 267 -5.11 -3.04 -14.69
N THR A 268 -4.30 -2.33 -13.89
CA THR A 268 -2.94 -1.95 -14.26
C THR A 268 -1.96 -2.33 -13.16
N HIS A 269 -0.67 -2.46 -13.52
CA HIS A 269 0.37 -2.69 -12.53
C HIS A 269 0.76 -1.36 -11.86
N ARG A 270 1.03 -1.41 -10.55
CA ARG A 270 1.41 -0.27 -9.71
C ARG A 270 2.58 -0.66 -8.81
N VAL A 271 3.73 -0.79 -9.46
CA VAL A 271 4.97 -1.21 -8.81
C VAL A 271 5.97 -0.07 -8.85
N VAL A 272 6.59 0.22 -7.72
CA VAL A 272 7.68 1.21 -7.62
C VAL A 272 9.01 0.52 -7.41
N SER A 273 10.09 1.22 -7.67
CA SER A 273 11.44 0.76 -7.35
C SER A 273 11.77 1.11 -5.91
N LEU A 274 12.28 0.14 -5.16
CA LEU A 274 12.84 0.34 -3.81
C LEU A 274 14.36 0.47 -3.83
N ALA A 275 14.99 0.45 -5.01
CA ALA A 275 16.44 0.39 -5.16
C ALA A 275 17.17 1.52 -4.42
N ARG A 276 16.57 2.71 -4.31
CA ARG A 276 17.15 3.84 -3.60
C ARG A 276 17.22 3.59 -2.09
N ILE A 277 16.11 3.25 -1.45
CA ILE A 277 16.08 3.01 -0.01
C ILE A 277 16.92 1.78 0.38
N GLU A 278 16.95 0.76 -0.50
CA GLU A 278 17.77 -0.44 -0.30
C GLU A 278 19.26 -0.14 -0.37
N SER A 279 19.69 0.64 -1.37
CA SER A 279 21.12 0.94 -1.58
C SER A 279 21.64 2.01 -0.63
N GLU A 280 20.86 3.05 -0.35
CA GLU A 280 21.29 4.19 0.48
C GLU A 280 21.13 3.90 1.99
N LEU A 281 20.02 3.31 2.41
CA LEU A 281 19.72 3.07 3.82
C LEU A 281 19.83 1.60 4.25
N GLY A 282 20.05 0.67 3.32
CA GLY A 282 20.14 -0.76 3.62
C GLY A 282 18.80 -1.40 3.96
N TYR A 283 17.69 -0.82 3.46
CA TYR A 283 16.36 -1.34 3.76
C TYR A 283 16.20 -2.81 3.36
N ARG A 284 15.60 -3.57 4.25
CA ARG A 284 15.10 -4.93 4.05
C ARG A 284 13.82 -5.11 4.87
N ASP A 285 12.91 -5.94 4.36
CA ASP A 285 11.72 -6.31 5.11
C ASP A 285 12.12 -6.98 6.43
N VAL A 286 11.54 -6.52 7.54
CA VAL A 286 11.70 -7.18 8.85
C VAL A 286 10.72 -8.33 9.02
N VAL A 287 9.61 -8.29 8.27
CA VAL A 287 8.63 -9.38 8.18
C VAL A 287 8.39 -9.69 6.71
N PRO A 288 8.63 -10.92 6.24
CA PRO A 288 8.34 -11.29 4.85
C PRO A 288 6.86 -11.08 4.51
N PRO A 289 6.50 -10.58 3.31
CA PRO A 289 5.13 -10.17 2.97
C PRO A 289 4.09 -11.29 3.12
N ARG A 290 4.44 -12.53 2.80
CA ARG A 290 3.52 -13.66 2.97
C ARG A 290 3.22 -13.96 4.44
N GLU A 291 4.22 -13.84 5.31
CA GLU A 291 4.04 -13.94 6.75
C GLU A 291 3.23 -12.75 7.29
N ALA A 292 3.51 -11.55 6.82
CA ALA A 292 2.79 -10.34 7.17
C ALA A 292 1.30 -10.43 6.82
N LEU A 293 0.96 -10.95 5.62
CA LEU A 293 -0.43 -11.23 5.23
C LEU A 293 -1.08 -12.26 6.15
N ALA A 294 -0.37 -13.34 6.49
CA ALA A 294 -0.89 -14.35 7.40
C ALA A 294 -1.16 -13.78 8.82
N ARG A 295 -0.25 -12.95 9.33
CA ARG A 295 -0.44 -12.22 10.61
C ARG A 295 -1.66 -11.29 10.53
N THR A 296 -1.78 -10.54 9.44
CA THR A 296 -2.91 -9.61 9.21
C THR A 296 -4.24 -10.35 9.16
N ALA A 297 -4.31 -11.47 8.43
CA ALA A 297 -5.53 -12.26 8.30
C ALA A 297 -5.99 -12.83 9.65
N ARG A 298 -5.07 -13.39 10.44
CA ARG A 298 -5.37 -13.89 11.79
C ARG A 298 -5.85 -12.77 12.71
N TRP A 299 -5.14 -11.64 12.70
CA TRP A 299 -5.54 -10.48 13.50
C TRP A 299 -6.95 -9.99 13.15
N LEU A 300 -7.29 -9.91 11.86
CA LEU A 300 -8.64 -9.52 11.41
C LEU A 300 -9.70 -10.56 11.79
N ALA A 301 -9.36 -11.85 11.81
CA ALA A 301 -10.27 -12.90 12.25
C ALA A 301 -10.60 -12.79 13.76
N GLU A 302 -9.62 -12.35 14.56
CA GLU A 302 -9.75 -12.13 16.01
C GLU A 302 -10.40 -10.78 16.34
N HIS A 303 -10.11 -9.74 15.56
CA HIS A 303 -10.55 -8.35 15.74
C HIS A 303 -11.45 -7.93 14.57
N ARG A 304 -12.58 -8.60 14.45
CA ARG A 304 -13.50 -8.43 13.32
C ARG A 304 -14.06 -7.01 13.26
N PRO A 305 -13.98 -6.33 12.11
CA PRO A 305 -14.77 -5.13 11.87
C PRO A 305 -16.26 -5.37 12.19
N ALA A 306 -16.89 -4.40 12.81
CA ALA A 306 -18.33 -4.50 13.08
C ALA A 306 -19.10 -4.52 11.75
N PRO A 307 -20.07 -5.41 11.58
CA PRO A 307 -20.89 -5.44 10.36
C PRO A 307 -21.57 -4.08 10.12
N GLY A 308 -21.35 -3.50 8.93
CA GLY A 308 -21.79 -2.15 8.58
C GLY A 308 -21.08 -1.02 9.33
N GLY A 309 -20.03 -1.32 10.09
CA GLY A 309 -19.19 -0.36 10.79
C GLY A 309 -18.29 0.46 9.85
N LEU A 310 -17.50 1.38 10.44
CA LEU A 310 -16.67 2.32 9.67
C LEU A 310 -15.68 1.62 8.73
N GLU A 311 -15.02 0.57 9.20
CA GLU A 311 -14.03 -0.20 8.42
C GLU A 311 -14.67 -0.85 7.19
N GLU A 312 -15.88 -1.43 7.33
CA GLU A 312 -16.60 -2.00 6.19
C GLU A 312 -17.16 -0.92 5.27
N TRP A 313 -17.67 0.15 5.82
CA TRP A 313 -18.19 1.28 5.05
C TRP A 313 -17.09 1.89 4.16
N VAL A 314 -15.87 2.05 4.68
CA VAL A 314 -14.74 2.59 3.92
C VAL A 314 -14.33 1.65 2.76
N LEU A 315 -14.48 0.34 2.93
CA LEU A 315 -14.18 -0.63 1.88
C LEU A 315 -15.20 -0.58 0.75
N GLN A 316 -16.42 -0.16 1.02
CA GLN A 316 -17.55 -0.16 0.08
C GLN A 316 -17.83 -1.56 -0.51
N ASP A 317 -17.55 -2.62 0.27
CA ASP A 317 -17.88 -3.99 -0.06
C ASP A 317 -19.27 -4.31 0.53
N PRO A 318 -20.29 -4.54 -0.30
CA PRO A 318 -21.64 -4.78 0.20
C PRO A 318 -21.80 -6.18 0.80
N PHE A 319 -20.88 -7.10 0.53
CA PHE A 319 -20.96 -8.52 0.88
C PHE A 319 -22.32 -9.14 0.48
N ASP A 320 -22.84 -8.73 -0.71
CA ASP A 320 -24.08 -9.26 -1.30
C ASP A 320 -23.81 -10.56 -2.04
N TYR A 321 -23.75 -11.64 -1.28
CA TYR A 321 -23.39 -12.96 -1.79
C TYR A 321 -24.42 -13.52 -2.78
N GLU A 322 -25.71 -13.18 -2.64
CA GLU A 322 -26.72 -13.59 -3.60
C GLU A 322 -26.51 -12.93 -4.97
N ALA A 323 -26.15 -11.64 -4.98
CA ALA A 323 -25.82 -10.95 -6.22
C ALA A 323 -24.51 -11.49 -6.82
N GLU A 324 -23.50 -11.79 -6.01
CA GLU A 324 -22.26 -12.45 -6.47
C GLU A 324 -22.55 -13.80 -7.14
N ASP A 325 -23.38 -14.64 -6.53
CA ASP A 325 -23.74 -15.97 -7.04
C ASP A 325 -24.51 -15.87 -8.36
N ARG A 326 -25.49 -14.96 -8.45
CA ARG A 326 -26.21 -14.71 -9.71
C ARG A 326 -25.28 -14.21 -10.81
N LEU A 327 -24.33 -13.34 -10.49
CA LEU A 327 -23.35 -12.84 -11.44
C LEU A 327 -22.44 -13.97 -11.95
N ILE A 328 -21.92 -14.81 -11.07
CA ILE A 328 -21.08 -15.96 -11.41
C ILE A 328 -21.82 -16.94 -12.32
N GLU A 329 -23.07 -17.28 -11.99
CA GLU A 329 -23.89 -18.18 -12.81
C GLU A 329 -24.12 -17.61 -14.22
N SER A 330 -24.52 -16.33 -14.30
CA SER A 330 -24.74 -15.64 -15.56
C SER A 330 -23.49 -15.59 -16.42
N TYR A 331 -22.33 -15.26 -15.80
CA TYR A 331 -21.04 -15.21 -16.48
C TYR A 331 -20.62 -16.58 -17.00
N ARG A 332 -20.74 -17.63 -16.19
CA ARG A 332 -20.45 -19.00 -16.63
C ARG A 332 -21.32 -19.45 -17.81
N LYS A 333 -22.60 -19.11 -17.78
CA LYS A 333 -23.50 -19.39 -18.90
C LYS A 333 -23.05 -18.68 -20.18
N ALA A 334 -22.66 -17.40 -20.09
CA ALA A 334 -22.16 -16.64 -21.23
C ALA A 334 -20.86 -17.26 -21.81
N ILE A 335 -19.89 -17.59 -20.93
CA ILE A 335 -18.63 -18.22 -21.39
C ILE A 335 -18.85 -19.56 -22.07
N ARG A 336 -19.75 -20.40 -21.54
CA ARG A 336 -20.07 -21.71 -22.18
C ARG A 336 -20.73 -21.55 -23.54
N SER A 337 -21.33 -20.41 -23.87
CA SER A 337 -21.91 -20.11 -25.16
C SER A 337 -20.89 -19.69 -26.22
N VAL A 338 -19.67 -19.36 -25.82
CA VAL A 338 -18.59 -18.98 -26.73
C VAL A 338 -18.13 -20.19 -27.51
N ARG A 339 -18.25 -20.14 -28.83
CA ARG A 339 -17.75 -21.17 -29.74
C ARG A 339 -16.37 -20.75 -30.23
N LEU A 340 -15.38 -21.59 -29.95
CA LEU A 340 -14.02 -21.37 -30.47
C LEU A 340 -14.01 -21.71 -31.98
N PRO A 341 -13.33 -20.90 -32.81
CA PRO A 341 -13.17 -21.21 -34.24
C PRO A 341 -12.20 -22.39 -34.43
N GLU A 342 -12.30 -23.05 -35.56
CA GLU A 342 -11.26 -23.97 -36.03
C GLU A 342 -10.04 -23.15 -36.48
N TRP A 343 -8.86 -23.55 -36.04
CA TRP A 343 -7.60 -22.93 -36.43
C TRP A 343 -7.06 -23.54 -37.71
N LYS A 344 -6.43 -22.73 -38.59
CA LYS A 344 -5.95 -23.16 -39.91
C LYS A 344 -5.07 -24.42 -39.88
N ASP A 345 -4.30 -24.58 -38.83
CA ASP A 345 -3.34 -25.69 -38.69
C ASP A 345 -3.80 -26.76 -37.69
N GLY A 346 -5.07 -26.72 -37.27
CA GLY A 346 -5.64 -27.66 -36.31
C GLY A 346 -5.28 -27.38 -34.84
N ASP A 347 -4.21 -26.64 -34.58
CA ASP A 347 -3.75 -26.31 -33.25
C ASP A 347 -4.06 -24.83 -32.89
N ALA A 348 -4.34 -24.57 -31.61
CA ALA A 348 -4.50 -23.20 -31.14
C ALA A 348 -3.14 -22.44 -31.29
N PRO A 349 -3.17 -21.12 -31.62
CA PRO A 349 -1.97 -20.33 -31.67
C PRO A 349 -1.19 -20.39 -30.35
N GLY A 350 0.11 -20.61 -30.47
CA GLY A 350 1.02 -20.72 -29.33
C GLY A 350 2.38 -20.11 -29.63
N TYR A 351 3.25 -20.08 -28.64
CA TYR A 351 4.60 -19.57 -28.77
C TYR A 351 5.58 -20.70 -29.09
N GLY A 352 6.26 -20.63 -30.24
CA GLY A 352 7.33 -21.55 -30.63
C GLY A 352 8.71 -20.96 -30.31
N MET A 353 9.58 -21.74 -29.70
CA MET A 353 10.97 -21.32 -29.48
C MET A 353 11.79 -21.47 -30.77
N ALA A 354 12.12 -20.33 -31.41
CA ALA A 354 12.93 -20.29 -32.63
C ALA A 354 14.46 -20.49 -32.37
N TYR A 355 14.92 -20.35 -31.13
CA TYR A 355 16.33 -20.44 -30.80
C TYR A 355 16.79 -21.88 -30.57
N SER A 356 17.73 -22.33 -31.40
CA SER A 356 18.33 -23.69 -31.33
C SER A 356 19.76 -23.69 -30.78
N GLY A 357 20.26 -22.53 -30.30
CA GLY A 357 21.68 -22.35 -29.84
C GLY A 357 22.65 -21.93 -30.96
N PRO A 358 23.86 -21.47 -30.61
CA PRO A 358 24.89 -21.11 -31.60
C PRO A 358 25.20 -22.28 -32.51
N GLY A 359 25.02 -22.11 -33.83
CA GLY A 359 25.23 -23.16 -34.82
C GLY A 359 24.14 -24.25 -34.89
N GLY A 360 23.06 -24.08 -34.15
CA GLY A 360 21.95 -25.06 -34.14
C GLY A 360 21.14 -25.05 -35.42
N ARG A 361 20.60 -26.21 -35.78
CA ARG A 361 19.67 -26.34 -36.91
C ARG A 361 18.29 -25.76 -36.51
N PRO A 362 17.55 -25.13 -37.46
CA PRO A 362 16.16 -24.77 -37.22
C PRO A 362 15.37 -25.99 -36.72
N ARG A 363 14.68 -25.85 -35.59
CA ARG A 363 13.79 -26.92 -35.10
C ARG A 363 12.59 -27.03 -36.02
N SER A 364 12.33 -28.21 -36.57
CA SER A 364 11.10 -28.51 -37.27
C SER A 364 9.99 -28.83 -36.26
N ARG A 365 8.72 -28.68 -36.65
CA ARG A 365 7.57 -29.08 -35.85
C ARG A 365 7.69 -30.50 -35.27
N ALA A 366 8.27 -31.44 -36.05
CA ALA A 366 8.52 -32.82 -35.65
C ALA A 366 9.54 -33.00 -34.49
N SER A 367 10.22 -31.95 -34.01
CA SER A 367 11.17 -32.04 -32.90
C SER A 367 10.54 -31.75 -31.54
N PHE A 368 9.20 -31.60 -31.47
CA PHE A 368 8.44 -31.35 -30.24
C PHE A 368 7.49 -32.51 -29.90
N GLU A 369 7.42 -33.55 -30.72
CA GLU A 369 6.82 -34.83 -30.40
C GLU A 369 7.88 -35.77 -29.80
#